data_ef1916a0c11ea7cce50df4bf317a2b32
#
_entry.id   ef1916a0c11ea7cce50df4bf317a2b32
#
_cell.length_a   1.000
_cell.length_b   1.000
_cell.length_c   1.000
_cell.angle_alpha   90.00
_cell.angle_beta   90.00
_cell.angle_gamma   90.00
#
_symmetry.space_group_name_H-M   'P 1'
#
loop_
_entity.id
_entity.type
_entity.pdbx_description
1 polymer ?
#
loop_
_entity_poly.entity_id
_entity_poly.type
_entity_poly.pdbx_seq_one_letter_code
_entity_poly.pdbx_strand_id
1 'polypeptide(L)'
;YNVVSGPNDTVKVKIDDREYTPQEISAMTLQKMKKTAEDYLGQEVTRAVITVPAYFNDAQRQATKEAGEIAGLKVERIINEPTAAALAYGLDKAHKDQKIAVYDLGGGTFDISILDLGDGVFEVLSTNGDTHLGGDDFDDVIINWLADEFKAEEGVDLKSDAIALQRLKEAAEKAKIELSASSQTEINLPYITATATGPKHLVKTLTKAKFEQLSADLVRRSMEPCKKALSDAGLSTSDIDEV
;
A
#
# COMPACT_ATOMS: atom_id res chain seq x y z
N TYR A 1 -7.65 -15.07 1.42
CA TYR A 1 -7.11 -16.09 2.36
C TYR A 1 -8.17 -16.48 3.39
N ASN A 2 -8.02 -17.71 3.97
CA ASN A 2 -8.96 -18.21 4.95
C ASN A 2 -8.67 -17.65 6.34
N VAL A 3 -9.67 -16.97 6.90
CA VAL A 3 -9.64 -16.47 8.28
C VAL A 3 -10.46 -17.43 9.15
N VAL A 4 -9.88 -17.87 10.26
CA VAL A 4 -10.52 -18.77 11.22
C VAL A 4 -10.51 -18.15 12.62
N SER A 5 -11.42 -18.60 13.49
CA SER A 5 -11.48 -18.15 14.88
C SER A 5 -10.32 -18.75 15.68
N GLY A 6 -9.62 -17.92 16.44
CA GLY A 6 -8.62 -18.32 17.43
C GLY A 6 -9.18 -18.32 18.86
N PRO A 7 -8.36 -18.63 19.87
CA PRO A 7 -8.74 -18.52 21.28
C PRO A 7 -9.11 -17.07 21.64
N ASN A 8 -10.05 -16.89 22.56
CA ASN A 8 -10.47 -15.57 23.07
C ASN A 8 -10.92 -14.59 21.99
N ASP A 9 -11.69 -15.06 21.01
CA ASP A 9 -12.21 -14.28 19.86
C ASP A 9 -11.12 -13.61 19.02
N THR A 10 -9.88 -14.11 19.06
CA THR A 10 -8.83 -13.67 18.16
C THR A 10 -9.01 -14.29 16.78
N VAL A 11 -8.40 -13.67 15.76
CA VAL A 11 -8.38 -14.21 14.40
C VAL A 11 -7.09 -14.97 14.15
N LYS A 12 -7.16 -16.00 13.29
CA LYS A 12 -6.00 -16.67 12.71
C LYS A 12 -6.14 -16.79 11.21
N VAL A 13 -5.03 -16.90 10.52
CA VAL A 13 -4.96 -17.16 9.08
C VAL A 13 -4.57 -18.61 8.87
N LYS A 14 -5.40 -19.35 8.12
CA LYS A 14 -5.09 -20.73 7.74
C LYS A 14 -4.40 -20.75 6.39
N ILE A 15 -3.19 -21.32 6.36
CA ILE A 15 -2.40 -21.56 5.15
C ILE A 15 -2.10 -23.05 5.13
N ASP A 16 -2.57 -23.74 4.13
CA ASP A 16 -2.54 -25.21 4.03
C ASP A 16 -3.08 -25.89 5.30
N ASP A 17 -2.27 -26.66 6.00
CA ASP A 17 -2.65 -27.37 7.21
C ASP A 17 -2.26 -26.65 8.51
N ARG A 18 -1.73 -25.41 8.42
CA ARG A 18 -1.27 -24.64 9.57
C ARG A 18 -2.07 -23.36 9.75
N GLU A 19 -2.30 -23.04 11.03
CA GLU A 19 -2.92 -21.77 11.46
C GLU A 19 -1.85 -20.86 12.05
N TYR A 20 -1.90 -19.58 11.64
CA TYR A 20 -0.97 -18.53 12.05
C TYR A 20 -1.72 -17.40 12.73
N THR A 21 -1.14 -16.85 13.78
CA THR A 21 -1.62 -15.60 14.37
C THR A 21 -1.24 -14.41 13.46
N PRO A 22 -1.95 -13.26 13.57
CA PRO A 22 -1.54 -12.03 12.87
C PRO A 22 -0.10 -11.62 13.17
N GLN A 23 0.35 -11.81 14.42
CA GLN A 23 1.73 -11.52 14.83
C GLN A 23 2.75 -12.38 14.09
N GLU A 24 2.46 -13.68 13.92
CA GLU A 24 3.36 -14.58 13.17
C GLU A 24 3.45 -14.19 11.70
N ILE A 25 2.33 -13.83 11.05
CA ILE A 25 2.32 -13.37 9.65
C ILE A 25 3.09 -12.06 9.52
N SER A 26 2.84 -11.10 10.39
CA SER A 26 3.56 -9.82 10.40
C SER A 26 5.06 -10.02 10.66
N ALA A 27 5.41 -10.97 11.54
CA ALA A 27 6.81 -11.32 11.81
C ALA A 27 7.54 -11.85 10.58
N MET A 28 6.88 -12.63 9.70
CA MET A 28 7.48 -13.09 8.44
C MET A 28 7.85 -11.91 7.53
N THR A 29 7.00 -10.90 7.45
CA THR A 29 7.30 -9.66 6.71
C THR A 29 8.47 -8.92 7.32
N LEU A 30 8.49 -8.77 8.65
CA LEU A 30 9.59 -8.10 9.37
C LEU A 30 10.91 -8.87 9.27
N GLN A 31 10.88 -10.20 9.25
CA GLN A 31 12.06 -11.03 8.98
C GLN A 31 12.61 -10.77 7.58
N LYS A 32 11.75 -10.65 6.58
CA LYS A 32 12.17 -10.29 5.22
C LYS A 32 12.79 -8.89 5.17
N MET A 33 12.21 -7.92 5.87
CA MET A 33 12.76 -6.56 5.99
C MET A 33 14.13 -6.56 6.69
N LYS A 34 14.24 -7.29 7.82
CA LYS A 34 15.51 -7.49 8.54
C LYS A 34 16.57 -8.04 7.62
N LYS A 35 16.27 -9.14 6.92
CA LYS A 35 17.22 -9.77 5.99
C LYS A 35 17.64 -8.81 4.87
N THR A 36 16.69 -8.08 4.29
CA THR A 36 17.00 -7.10 3.24
C THR A 36 17.94 -5.99 3.75
N ALA A 37 17.72 -5.51 4.97
CA ALA A 37 18.60 -4.53 5.60
C ALA A 37 20.01 -5.11 5.89
N GLU A 38 20.08 -6.34 6.38
CA GLU A 38 21.36 -7.03 6.64
C GLU A 38 22.14 -7.28 5.35
N ASP A 39 21.46 -7.71 4.29
CA ASP A 39 22.08 -7.92 2.98
C ASP A 39 22.64 -6.61 2.39
N TYR A 40 21.95 -5.49 2.61
CA TYR A 40 22.39 -4.16 2.16
C TYR A 40 23.54 -3.59 2.99
N LEU A 41 23.44 -3.70 4.32
CA LEU A 41 24.41 -3.11 5.27
C LEU A 41 25.66 -3.99 5.47
N GLY A 42 25.60 -5.28 5.14
CA GLY A 42 26.67 -6.24 5.38
C GLY A 42 26.92 -6.53 6.86
N GLN A 43 25.94 -6.28 7.73
CA GLN A 43 26.03 -6.48 9.17
C GLN A 43 24.69 -6.91 9.76
N GLU A 44 24.72 -7.52 10.96
CA GLU A 44 23.51 -7.92 11.66
C GLU A 44 22.65 -6.71 12.08
N VAL A 45 21.34 -6.80 11.88
CA VAL A 45 20.35 -5.82 12.32
C VAL A 45 19.57 -6.39 13.51
N THR A 46 19.78 -5.83 14.70
CA THR A 46 19.22 -6.34 15.96
C THR A 46 18.12 -5.45 16.53
N ARG A 47 17.98 -4.20 16.06
CA ARG A 47 17.04 -3.21 16.62
C ARG A 47 16.23 -2.56 15.50
N ALA A 48 14.98 -2.19 15.83
CA ALA A 48 14.10 -1.48 14.90
C ALA A 48 13.21 -0.47 15.62
N VAL A 49 12.86 0.58 14.92
CA VAL A 49 11.66 1.39 15.15
C VAL A 49 10.65 0.95 14.13
N ILE A 50 9.43 0.64 14.57
CA ILE A 50 8.36 0.16 13.69
C ILE A 50 7.23 1.17 13.69
N THR A 51 6.70 1.47 12.50
CA THR A 51 5.59 2.39 12.34
C THR A 51 4.26 1.65 12.29
N VAL A 52 3.20 2.31 12.74
CA VAL A 52 1.83 1.83 12.68
C VAL A 52 0.90 2.97 12.28
N PRO A 53 -0.26 2.68 11.67
CA PRO A 53 -1.29 3.69 11.43
C PRO A 53 -1.66 4.44 12.72
N ALA A 54 -1.97 5.73 12.60
CA ALA A 54 -2.25 6.56 13.77
C ALA A 54 -3.49 6.09 14.56
N TYR A 55 -4.45 5.44 13.88
CA TYR A 55 -5.66 4.91 14.51
C TYR A 55 -5.50 3.55 15.21
N PHE A 56 -4.32 2.91 15.14
CA PHE A 56 -4.09 1.65 15.87
C PHE A 56 -4.27 1.84 17.37
N ASN A 57 -5.07 0.97 17.96
CA ASN A 57 -5.24 0.91 19.41
C ASN A 57 -4.05 0.22 20.10
N ASP A 58 -4.03 0.24 21.43
CA ASP A 58 -2.93 -0.33 22.22
C ASP A 58 -2.72 -1.83 21.95
N ALA A 59 -3.78 -2.60 21.76
CA ALA A 59 -3.69 -4.03 21.46
C ALA A 59 -3.01 -4.27 20.09
N GLN A 60 -3.34 -3.48 19.08
CA GLN A 60 -2.74 -3.56 17.74
C GLN A 60 -1.27 -3.10 17.77
N ARG A 61 -0.94 -2.06 18.53
CA ARG A 61 0.45 -1.61 18.75
C ARG A 61 1.27 -2.68 19.45
N GLN A 62 0.71 -3.31 20.48
CA GLN A 62 1.37 -4.38 21.21
C GLN A 62 1.58 -5.62 20.29
N ALA A 63 0.58 -6.01 19.48
CA ALA A 63 0.71 -7.10 18.52
C ALA A 63 1.82 -6.82 17.47
N THR A 64 1.95 -5.57 17.02
CA THR A 64 3.03 -5.17 16.11
C THR A 64 4.40 -5.26 16.78
N LYS A 65 4.50 -4.86 18.05
CA LYS A 65 5.73 -5.01 18.84
C LYS A 65 6.12 -6.48 18.98
N GLU A 66 5.17 -7.35 19.35
CA GLU A 66 5.36 -8.79 19.46
C GLU A 66 5.82 -9.41 18.13
N ALA A 67 5.26 -8.97 17.00
CA ALA A 67 5.70 -9.40 15.68
C ALA A 67 7.18 -9.05 15.42
N GLY A 68 7.63 -7.88 15.85
CA GLY A 68 9.04 -7.49 15.78
C GLY A 68 9.94 -8.38 16.63
N GLU A 69 9.50 -8.73 17.85
CA GLU A 69 10.22 -9.63 18.75
C GLU A 69 10.30 -11.07 18.19
N ILE A 70 9.20 -11.58 17.61
CA ILE A 70 9.15 -12.88 16.92
C ILE A 70 10.10 -12.86 15.71
N ALA A 71 10.26 -11.73 15.03
CA ALA A 71 11.18 -11.55 13.92
C ALA A 71 12.68 -11.49 14.36
N GLY A 72 12.96 -11.51 15.66
CA GLY A 72 14.30 -11.41 16.21
C GLY A 72 14.85 -9.99 16.27
N LEU A 73 13.95 -9.00 16.42
CA LEU A 73 14.30 -7.58 16.54
C LEU A 73 13.97 -7.09 17.96
N LYS A 74 14.86 -6.28 18.53
CA LYS A 74 14.52 -5.44 19.68
C LYS A 74 13.77 -4.23 19.17
N VAL A 75 12.46 -4.14 19.47
CA VAL A 75 11.64 -3.00 19.07
C VAL A 75 11.89 -1.86 20.05
N GLU A 76 12.58 -0.82 19.60
CA GLU A 76 12.93 0.34 20.43
C GLU A 76 11.72 1.26 20.63
N ARG A 77 10.91 1.45 19.59
CA ARG A 77 9.68 2.26 19.62
C ARG A 77 8.67 1.77 18.60
N ILE A 78 7.40 1.99 18.90
CA ILE A 78 6.29 2.03 17.95
C ILE A 78 5.91 3.49 17.79
N ILE A 79 5.87 4.01 16.56
CA ILE A 79 5.51 5.40 16.24
C ILE A 79 4.41 5.45 15.18
N ASN A 80 3.68 6.54 15.09
CA ASN A 80 2.66 6.72 14.08
C ASN A 80 3.30 6.94 12.69
N GLU A 81 2.75 6.29 11.67
CA GLU A 81 3.19 6.44 10.27
C GLU A 81 3.20 7.89 9.79
N PRO A 82 2.14 8.70 10.00
CA PRO A 82 2.15 10.09 9.57
C PRO A 82 3.19 10.93 10.29
N THR A 83 3.49 10.64 11.58
CA THR A 83 4.58 11.29 12.31
C THR A 83 5.94 10.92 11.72
N ALA A 84 6.15 9.66 11.38
CA ALA A 84 7.38 9.21 10.75
C ALA A 84 7.58 9.84 9.36
N ALA A 85 6.51 9.97 8.58
CA ALA A 85 6.54 10.63 7.27
C ALA A 85 6.93 12.11 7.41
N ALA A 86 6.30 12.84 8.33
CA ALA A 86 6.62 14.23 8.61
C ALA A 86 8.08 14.44 9.08
N LEU A 87 8.59 13.54 9.94
CA LEU A 87 9.99 13.55 10.36
C LEU A 87 10.94 13.27 9.18
N ALA A 88 10.64 12.29 8.34
CA ALA A 88 11.46 11.95 7.17
C ALA A 88 11.51 13.10 6.15
N TYR A 89 10.43 13.85 6.02
CA TYR A 89 10.36 15.04 5.16
C TYR A 89 11.15 16.23 5.78
N GLY A 90 11.50 16.17 7.05
CA GLY A 90 12.31 17.17 7.73
C GLY A 90 11.52 18.31 8.37
N LEU A 91 10.24 18.11 8.62
CA LEU A 91 9.37 19.13 9.25
C LEU A 91 9.70 19.39 10.71
N ASP A 92 10.43 18.50 11.39
CA ASP A 92 10.99 18.72 12.74
C ASP A 92 11.99 19.89 12.81
N LYS A 93 12.52 20.29 11.64
CA LYS A 93 13.48 21.40 11.51
C LYS A 93 12.79 22.73 11.19
N ALA A 94 11.51 22.72 10.90
CA ALA A 94 10.72 23.92 10.73
C ALA A 94 10.41 24.54 12.10
N HIS A 95 11.03 25.69 12.42
CA HIS A 95 10.82 26.42 13.68
C HIS A 95 9.49 27.22 13.69
N LYS A 96 8.44 26.68 13.06
CA LYS A 96 7.14 27.33 12.97
C LYS A 96 6.05 26.32 13.33
N ASP A 97 5.06 26.79 14.04
CA ASP A 97 3.82 26.04 14.22
C ASP A 97 3.15 25.88 12.85
N GLN A 98 2.83 24.64 12.46
CA GLN A 98 2.26 24.30 11.16
C GLN A 98 1.18 23.25 11.33
N LYS A 99 0.13 23.38 10.52
CA LYS A 99 -0.87 22.32 10.31
C LYS A 99 -0.61 21.65 8.99
N ILE A 100 -0.40 20.35 9.03
CA ILE A 100 -0.06 19.56 7.85
C ILE A 100 -1.06 18.44 7.63
N ALA A 101 -1.23 18.07 6.36
CA ALA A 101 -1.94 16.88 5.97
C ALA A 101 -0.96 15.83 5.43
N VAL A 102 -0.97 14.63 6.00
CA VAL A 102 -0.22 13.50 5.45
C VAL A 102 -1.17 12.61 4.68
N TYR A 103 -0.99 12.60 3.36
CA TYR A 103 -1.76 11.80 2.40
C TYR A 103 -0.95 10.56 2.04
N ASP A 104 -1.28 9.42 2.64
CA ASP A 104 -0.57 8.17 2.49
C ASP A 104 -1.40 7.18 1.64
N LEU A 105 -1.03 7.04 0.38
CA LEU A 105 -1.62 6.05 -0.54
C LEU A 105 -0.65 4.88 -0.68
N GLY A 106 -0.84 3.89 0.16
CA GLY A 106 -0.04 2.67 0.18
C GLY A 106 -0.40 1.66 -0.92
N GLY A 107 0.10 0.44 -0.79
CA GLY A 107 -0.20 -0.65 -1.75
C GLY A 107 -1.65 -1.14 -1.70
N GLY A 108 -2.25 -1.20 -0.51
CA GLY A 108 -3.61 -1.72 -0.31
C GLY A 108 -4.52 -0.83 0.53
N THR A 109 -3.99 0.21 1.17
CA THR A 109 -4.74 1.13 2.02
C THR A 109 -4.42 2.58 1.69
N PHE A 110 -5.38 3.44 1.95
CA PHE A 110 -5.25 4.89 1.90
C PHE A 110 -5.50 5.46 3.28
N ASP A 111 -4.58 6.26 3.79
CA ASP A 111 -4.69 6.95 5.06
C ASP A 111 -4.43 8.45 4.88
N ILE A 112 -5.26 9.27 5.51
CA ILE A 112 -5.11 10.73 5.61
C ILE A 112 -5.07 11.11 7.07
N SER A 113 -4.05 11.85 7.48
CA SER A 113 -3.91 12.34 8.85
C SER A 113 -3.66 13.84 8.85
N ILE A 114 -4.33 14.54 9.74
CA ILE A 114 -4.10 15.97 9.99
C ILE A 114 -3.29 16.10 11.27
N LEU A 115 -2.16 16.77 11.18
CA LEU A 115 -1.23 16.96 12.28
C LEU A 115 -1.07 18.44 12.60
N ASP A 116 -0.90 18.73 13.88
CA ASP A 116 -0.41 20.02 14.39
C ASP A 116 1.05 19.86 14.80
N LEU A 117 1.91 20.70 14.28
CA LEU A 117 3.33 20.76 14.60
C LEU A 117 3.57 22.05 15.38
N GLY A 118 3.92 21.90 16.65
CA GLY A 118 4.27 23.04 17.52
C GLY A 118 5.34 22.66 18.51
N ASP A 119 6.32 23.52 18.74
CA ASP A 119 7.42 23.34 19.72
C ASP A 119 8.17 22.00 19.60
N GLY A 120 8.28 21.43 18.38
CA GLY A 120 8.93 20.13 18.14
C GLY A 120 8.05 18.92 18.52
N VAL A 121 6.78 19.13 18.80
CA VAL A 121 5.79 18.10 19.09
C VAL A 121 4.89 17.88 17.86
N PHE A 122 4.63 16.63 17.54
CA PHE A 122 3.69 16.22 16.49
C PHE A 122 2.42 15.67 17.14
N GLU A 123 1.33 16.40 17.02
CA GLU A 123 0.02 15.97 17.50
C GLU A 123 -0.86 15.56 16.31
N VAL A 124 -1.43 14.35 16.35
CA VAL A 124 -2.39 13.90 15.35
C VAL A 124 -3.78 14.38 15.75
N LEU A 125 -4.31 15.38 15.03
CA LEU A 125 -5.62 15.97 15.32
C LEU A 125 -6.76 15.06 14.83
N SER A 126 -6.60 14.45 13.68
CA SER A 126 -7.57 13.52 13.11
C SER A 126 -6.92 12.56 12.14
N THR A 127 -7.58 11.42 11.89
CA THR A 127 -7.22 10.46 10.86
C THR A 127 -8.45 9.84 10.25
N ASN A 128 -8.40 9.55 8.97
CA ASN A 128 -9.44 8.84 8.21
C ASN A 128 -8.78 8.05 7.08
N GLY A 129 -9.54 7.26 6.32
CA GLY A 129 -8.95 6.51 5.21
C GLY A 129 -9.93 5.54 4.55
N ASP A 130 -9.39 4.72 3.66
CA ASP A 130 -10.08 3.61 3.00
C ASP A 130 -9.15 2.38 3.03
N THR A 131 -9.54 1.36 3.78
CA THR A 131 -8.76 0.12 3.95
C THR A 131 -8.74 -0.79 2.72
N HIS A 132 -9.42 -0.38 1.65
CA HIS A 132 -9.52 -1.09 0.38
C HIS A 132 -9.27 -0.14 -0.81
N LEU A 133 -8.34 0.80 -0.64
CA LEU A 133 -7.89 1.70 -1.69
C LEU A 133 -6.37 1.83 -1.63
N GLY A 134 -5.69 1.34 -2.66
CA GLY A 134 -4.24 1.39 -2.73
C GLY A 134 -3.71 1.07 -4.12
N GLY A 135 -2.40 0.97 -4.25
CA GLY A 135 -1.70 0.69 -5.50
C GLY A 135 -2.21 -0.54 -6.24
N ASP A 136 -2.67 -1.57 -5.51
CA ASP A 136 -3.23 -2.79 -6.08
C ASP A 136 -4.51 -2.51 -6.88
N ASP A 137 -5.36 -1.58 -6.43
CA ASP A 137 -6.56 -1.18 -7.18
C ASP A 137 -6.18 -0.45 -8.48
N PHE A 138 -5.10 0.33 -8.46
CA PHE A 138 -4.58 0.97 -9.66
C PHE A 138 -3.97 -0.05 -10.64
N ASP A 139 -3.38 -1.14 -10.16
CA ASP A 139 -2.94 -2.24 -11.00
C ASP A 139 -4.15 -2.98 -11.58
N ASP A 140 -5.18 -3.21 -10.79
CA ASP A 140 -6.39 -3.91 -11.22
C ASP A 140 -7.14 -3.19 -12.35
N VAL A 141 -7.18 -1.87 -12.39
CA VAL A 141 -7.79 -1.15 -13.53
C VAL A 141 -7.00 -1.35 -14.83
N ILE A 142 -5.67 -1.48 -14.76
CA ILE A 142 -4.83 -1.80 -15.93
C ILE A 142 -5.05 -3.26 -16.34
N ILE A 143 -5.06 -4.19 -15.41
CA ILE A 143 -5.31 -5.62 -15.65
C ILE A 143 -6.66 -5.81 -16.34
N ASN A 144 -7.70 -5.16 -15.80
CA ASN A 144 -9.03 -5.25 -16.37
C ASN A 144 -9.07 -4.70 -17.80
N TRP A 145 -8.49 -3.54 -18.03
CA TRP A 145 -8.39 -2.96 -19.36
C TRP A 145 -7.67 -3.89 -20.35
N LEU A 146 -6.50 -4.44 -19.99
CA LEU A 146 -5.74 -5.35 -20.84
C LEU A 146 -6.52 -6.63 -21.16
N ALA A 147 -7.17 -7.22 -20.15
CA ALA A 147 -7.94 -8.44 -20.32
C ALA A 147 -9.18 -8.22 -21.19
N ASP A 148 -9.87 -7.10 -21.03
CA ASP A 148 -11.07 -6.76 -21.82
C ASP A 148 -10.71 -6.46 -23.28
N GLU A 149 -9.62 -5.72 -23.54
CA GLU A 149 -9.10 -5.49 -24.90
C GLU A 149 -8.71 -6.82 -25.57
N PHE A 150 -7.97 -7.67 -24.87
CA PHE A 150 -7.55 -8.97 -25.41
C PHE A 150 -8.75 -9.88 -25.69
N LYS A 151 -9.75 -9.88 -24.81
CA LYS A 151 -10.98 -10.65 -24.99
C LYS A 151 -11.79 -10.16 -26.20
N ALA A 152 -11.81 -8.85 -26.45
CA ALA A 152 -12.47 -8.27 -27.60
C ALA A 152 -11.77 -8.64 -28.92
N GLU A 153 -10.44 -8.74 -28.93
CA GLU A 153 -9.64 -9.03 -30.13
C GLU A 153 -9.54 -10.54 -30.41
N GLU A 154 -9.29 -11.35 -29.39
CA GLU A 154 -8.94 -12.77 -29.52
C GLU A 154 -10.03 -13.73 -29.01
N GLY A 155 -11.09 -13.21 -28.37
CA GLY A 155 -12.19 -14.00 -27.82
C GLY A 155 -11.84 -14.82 -26.57
N VAL A 156 -10.67 -14.59 -25.95
CA VAL A 156 -10.15 -15.36 -24.82
C VAL A 156 -10.12 -14.50 -23.55
N ASP A 157 -10.63 -15.03 -22.45
CA ASP A 157 -10.59 -14.38 -21.14
C ASP A 157 -9.32 -14.78 -20.38
N LEU A 158 -8.34 -13.88 -20.34
CA LEU A 158 -7.06 -14.10 -19.65
C LEU A 158 -7.20 -14.21 -18.13
N LYS A 159 -8.28 -13.69 -17.54
CA LYS A 159 -8.51 -13.76 -16.09
C LYS A 159 -8.84 -15.17 -15.60
N SER A 160 -9.27 -16.05 -16.50
CA SER A 160 -9.57 -17.46 -16.18
C SER A 160 -8.33 -18.35 -16.10
N ASP A 161 -7.16 -17.86 -16.57
CA ASP A 161 -5.88 -18.55 -16.52
C ASP A 161 -4.99 -17.91 -15.44
N ALA A 162 -4.67 -18.66 -14.39
CA ALA A 162 -3.87 -18.17 -13.27
C ALA A 162 -2.47 -17.71 -13.68
N ILE A 163 -1.85 -18.37 -14.68
CA ILE A 163 -0.52 -18.00 -15.17
C ILE A 163 -0.59 -16.70 -15.97
N ALA A 164 -1.58 -16.58 -16.86
CA ALA A 164 -1.80 -15.36 -17.62
C ALA A 164 -2.13 -14.18 -16.69
N LEU A 165 -3.00 -14.40 -15.71
CA LEU A 165 -3.36 -13.39 -14.70
C LEU A 165 -2.15 -12.90 -13.91
N GLN A 166 -1.26 -13.81 -13.47
CA GLN A 166 -0.05 -13.42 -12.75
C GLN A 166 0.87 -12.55 -13.62
N ARG A 167 1.04 -12.91 -14.89
CA ARG A 167 1.82 -12.12 -15.84
C ARG A 167 1.20 -10.75 -16.13
N LEU A 168 -0.14 -10.67 -16.17
CA LEU A 168 -0.85 -9.38 -16.28
C LEU A 168 -0.60 -8.50 -15.07
N LYS A 169 -0.62 -9.05 -13.84
CA LYS A 169 -0.34 -8.31 -12.61
C LYS A 169 1.06 -7.70 -12.62
N GLU A 170 2.07 -8.51 -12.91
CA GLU A 170 3.47 -8.04 -12.97
C GLU A 170 3.65 -6.95 -14.04
N ALA A 171 3.02 -7.11 -15.19
CA ALA A 171 3.10 -6.13 -16.28
C ALA A 171 2.34 -4.84 -15.96
N ALA A 172 1.20 -4.92 -15.28
CA ALA A 172 0.40 -3.76 -14.87
C ALA A 172 1.16 -2.91 -13.83
N GLU A 173 1.70 -3.54 -12.79
CA GLU A 173 2.52 -2.87 -11.78
C GLU A 173 3.74 -2.18 -12.41
N LYS A 174 4.47 -2.89 -13.28
CA LYS A 174 5.59 -2.32 -14.01
C LYS A 174 5.18 -1.12 -14.85
N ALA A 175 4.08 -1.22 -15.61
CA ALA A 175 3.58 -0.13 -16.44
C ALA A 175 3.17 1.08 -15.58
N LYS A 176 2.49 0.87 -14.45
CA LYS A 176 2.16 1.93 -13.48
C LYS A 176 3.41 2.67 -13.01
N ILE A 177 4.45 1.94 -12.63
CA ILE A 177 5.74 2.51 -12.18
C ILE A 177 6.38 3.33 -13.31
N GLU A 178 6.45 2.80 -14.53
CA GLU A 178 7.06 3.47 -15.67
C GLU A 178 6.33 4.78 -16.06
N LEU A 179 4.99 4.81 -15.92
CA LEU A 179 4.18 6.01 -16.19
C LEU A 179 4.39 7.14 -15.19
N SER A 180 5.07 6.89 -14.06
CA SER A 180 5.51 7.96 -13.15
C SER A 180 6.58 8.86 -13.78
N ALA A 181 7.37 8.33 -14.70
CA ALA A 181 8.48 9.05 -15.35
C ALA A 181 8.30 9.25 -16.87
N SER A 182 7.28 8.60 -17.48
CA SER A 182 7.06 8.64 -18.93
C SER A 182 5.60 8.94 -19.28
N SER A 183 5.37 9.48 -20.48
CA SER A 183 4.02 9.76 -20.99
C SER A 183 3.31 8.52 -21.54
N GLN A 184 4.04 7.45 -21.81
CA GLN A 184 3.50 6.17 -22.27
C GLN A 184 4.50 5.04 -22.00
N THR A 185 3.98 3.81 -21.96
CA THR A 185 4.78 2.58 -21.86
C THR A 185 4.19 1.49 -22.74
N GLU A 186 5.03 0.57 -23.21
CA GLU A 186 4.61 -0.61 -23.96
C GLU A 186 4.52 -1.82 -23.01
N ILE A 187 3.37 -2.46 -23.00
CA ILE A 187 3.14 -3.73 -22.32
C ILE A 187 3.22 -4.84 -23.36
N ASN A 188 4.25 -5.68 -23.25
CA ASN A 188 4.53 -6.76 -24.21
C ASN A 188 4.62 -8.10 -23.48
N LEU A 189 3.61 -8.94 -23.67
CA LEU A 189 3.50 -10.26 -23.06
C LEU A 189 3.43 -11.33 -24.18
N PRO A 190 4.60 -11.78 -24.67
CA PRO A 190 4.64 -12.83 -25.68
C PRO A 190 4.15 -14.16 -25.09
N TYR A 191 3.44 -14.93 -25.91
CA TYR A 191 2.91 -16.25 -25.53
C TYR A 191 2.06 -16.17 -24.23
N ILE A 192 1.16 -15.18 -24.16
CA ILE A 192 0.32 -14.97 -22.97
C ILE A 192 -0.68 -16.13 -22.78
N THR A 193 -1.15 -16.69 -23.89
CA THR A 193 -2.02 -17.87 -23.91
C THR A 193 -1.85 -18.63 -25.23
N ALA A 194 -2.48 -19.82 -25.34
CA ALA A 194 -2.55 -20.59 -26.54
C ALA A 194 -4.02 -20.95 -26.86
N THR A 195 -4.38 -20.88 -28.15
CA THR A 195 -5.71 -21.26 -28.67
C THR A 195 -5.57 -22.37 -29.70
N ALA A 196 -6.69 -22.86 -30.20
CA ALA A 196 -6.69 -23.83 -31.30
C ALA A 196 -5.99 -23.32 -32.58
N THR A 197 -5.86 -21.98 -32.73
CA THR A 197 -5.16 -21.35 -33.85
C THR A 197 -3.67 -21.05 -33.56
N GLY A 198 -3.17 -21.47 -32.41
CA GLY A 198 -1.78 -21.32 -32.01
C GLY A 198 -1.57 -20.33 -30.83
N PRO A 199 -0.31 -19.99 -30.55
CA PRO A 199 0.03 -19.08 -29.46
C PRO A 199 -0.45 -17.65 -29.76
N LYS A 200 -0.84 -16.94 -28.70
CA LYS A 200 -1.30 -15.57 -28.74
C LYS A 200 -0.37 -14.66 -27.92
N HIS A 201 -0.24 -13.43 -28.36
CA HIS A 201 0.63 -12.43 -27.77
C HIS A 201 -0.21 -11.20 -27.42
N LEU A 202 0.08 -10.57 -26.28
CA LEU A 202 -0.52 -9.29 -25.94
C LEU A 202 0.54 -8.20 -26.07
N VAL A 203 0.28 -7.23 -26.95
CA VAL A 203 1.11 -6.02 -27.10
C VAL A 203 0.19 -4.81 -27.08
N LYS A 204 0.34 -3.95 -26.09
CA LYS A 204 -0.47 -2.73 -25.93
C LYS A 204 0.39 -1.57 -25.47
N THR A 205 0.09 -0.40 -25.98
CA THR A 205 0.65 0.85 -25.46
C THR A 205 -0.34 1.47 -24.48
N LEU A 206 0.12 1.70 -23.26
CA LEU A 206 -0.63 2.42 -22.24
C LEU A 206 -0.08 3.83 -22.12
N THR A 207 -0.90 4.84 -22.37
CA THR A 207 -0.55 6.24 -22.16
C THR A 207 -0.92 6.68 -20.74
N LYS A 208 -0.18 7.68 -20.19
CA LYS A 208 -0.51 8.28 -18.91
C LYS A 208 -1.94 8.82 -18.88
N ALA A 209 -2.39 9.50 -19.93
CA ALA A 209 -3.77 9.99 -20.05
C ALA A 209 -4.81 8.86 -19.99
N LYS A 210 -4.54 7.71 -20.61
CA LYS A 210 -5.44 6.55 -20.51
C LYS A 210 -5.45 5.98 -19.11
N PHE A 211 -4.31 5.86 -18.45
CA PHE A 211 -4.22 5.40 -17.06
C PHE A 211 -4.95 6.34 -16.11
N GLU A 212 -4.78 7.66 -16.25
CA GLU A 212 -5.51 8.67 -15.48
C GLU A 212 -7.04 8.55 -15.67
N GLN A 213 -7.50 8.29 -16.90
CA GLN A 213 -8.91 8.04 -17.19
C GLN A 213 -9.42 6.77 -16.47
N LEU A 214 -8.66 5.67 -16.54
CA LEU A 214 -9.03 4.40 -15.92
C LEU A 214 -9.09 4.49 -14.39
N SER A 215 -8.19 5.25 -13.78
CA SER A 215 -8.04 5.38 -12.32
C SER A 215 -8.79 6.56 -11.70
N ALA A 216 -9.51 7.37 -12.49
CA ALA A 216 -10.17 8.58 -12.02
C ALA A 216 -11.13 8.35 -10.84
N ASP A 217 -11.84 7.23 -10.81
CA ASP A 217 -12.75 6.88 -9.71
C ASP A 217 -12.01 6.52 -8.43
N LEU A 218 -10.84 5.89 -8.52
CA LEU A 218 -10.00 5.58 -7.36
C LEU A 218 -9.49 6.87 -6.70
N VAL A 219 -9.02 7.83 -7.51
CA VAL A 219 -8.61 9.15 -7.01
C VAL A 219 -9.80 9.86 -6.35
N ARG A 220 -10.99 9.78 -6.93
CA ARG A 220 -12.19 10.41 -6.35
C ARG A 220 -12.58 9.80 -5.01
N ARG A 221 -12.38 8.48 -4.83
CA ARG A 221 -12.64 7.80 -3.56
C ARG A 221 -11.81 8.33 -2.40
N SER A 222 -10.58 8.79 -2.63
CA SER A 222 -9.72 9.35 -1.59
C SER A 222 -10.18 10.72 -1.09
N MET A 223 -10.99 11.43 -1.88
CA MET A 223 -11.40 12.81 -1.54
C MET A 223 -12.37 12.88 -0.35
N GLU A 224 -13.24 11.88 -0.18
CA GLU A 224 -14.20 11.90 0.90
C GLU A 224 -13.56 11.69 2.29
N PRO A 225 -12.65 10.71 2.48
CA PRO A 225 -11.83 10.63 3.68
C PRO A 225 -11.06 11.92 4.00
N CYS A 226 -10.50 12.60 2.98
CA CYS A 226 -9.79 13.87 3.19
C CYS A 226 -10.70 14.97 3.77
N LYS A 227 -11.91 15.13 3.19
CA LYS A 227 -12.88 16.10 3.71
C LYS A 227 -13.30 15.78 5.14
N LYS A 228 -13.49 14.48 5.43
CA LYS A 228 -13.88 14.03 6.75
C LYS A 228 -12.78 14.27 7.78
N ALA A 229 -11.52 13.97 7.45
CA ALA A 229 -10.40 14.24 8.34
C ALA A 229 -10.27 15.75 8.65
N LEU A 230 -10.41 16.63 7.66
CA LEU A 230 -10.43 18.08 7.88
C LEU A 230 -11.58 18.51 8.80
N SER A 231 -12.79 18.00 8.54
CA SER A 231 -13.97 18.30 9.36
C SER A 231 -13.80 17.83 10.80
N ASP A 232 -13.27 16.61 11.01
CA ASP A 232 -13.04 16.04 12.35
C ASP A 232 -11.95 16.81 13.12
N ALA A 233 -10.97 17.40 12.43
CA ALA A 233 -9.98 18.31 13.00
C ALA A 233 -10.54 19.73 13.24
N GLY A 234 -11.75 20.05 12.77
CA GLY A 234 -12.32 21.41 12.83
C GLY A 234 -11.61 22.42 11.93
N LEU A 235 -10.98 21.95 10.84
CA LEU A 235 -10.17 22.74 9.92
C LEU A 235 -10.77 22.75 8.51
N SER A 236 -10.35 23.76 7.74
CA SER A 236 -10.60 23.88 6.31
C SER A 236 -9.31 23.68 5.52
N THR A 237 -9.40 23.57 4.20
CA THR A 237 -8.22 23.45 3.33
C THR A 237 -7.29 24.66 3.41
N SER A 238 -7.82 25.86 3.75
CA SER A 238 -7.01 27.09 3.92
C SER A 238 -6.19 27.10 5.20
N ASP A 239 -6.49 26.22 6.16
CA ASP A 239 -5.79 26.12 7.44
C ASP A 239 -4.60 25.14 7.37
N ILE A 240 -4.44 24.43 6.25
CA ILE A 240 -3.35 23.49 6.00
C ILE A 240 -2.17 24.23 5.35
N ASP A 241 -1.04 24.22 6.01
CA ASP A 241 0.18 24.87 5.54
C ASP A 241 0.92 24.01 4.52
N GLU A 242 0.85 22.68 4.64
CA GLU A 242 1.60 21.73 3.80
C GLU A 242 0.92 20.36 3.69
N VAL A 243 1.14 19.67 2.55
CA VAL A 243 0.64 18.32 2.28
C VAL A 243 1.81 17.42 1.90
#